data_1b66729e765601c1c3cb4a0bdbf02b5b
#
_entry.id   1b66729e765601c1c3cb4a0bdbf02b5b
#
_cell.length_a   1.000
_cell.length_b   1.000
_cell.length_c   1.000
_cell.angle_alpha   90.00
_cell.angle_beta   90.00
_cell.angle_gamma   90.00
#
_symmetry.space_group_name_H-M   'P 1'
#
loop_
_entity.id
_entity.type
_entity.pdbx_description
1 polymer ?
#
loop_
_entity_poly.entity_id
_entity_poly.type
_entity_poly.pdbx_seq_one_letter_code
_entity_poly.pdbx_strand_id
1 'polypeptide(L)'
;MPRIVVAAPSLVQATAISTPDQAQALPWISLVTYYRERLLLHDAQGRAHTLSISPRLLSDNLFVVQQAARAGLGAAVVSAWLVAEDLAQGRLVQLLPDWQAPALPVHVVFPAARQQPPRLRAFIDAMKAALPQLHGMRPAPR
;
A
#
# COMPACT_ATOMS: atom_id res chain seq x y z
N MET A 1 -0.35 1.22 8.31
CA MET A 1 -1.22 1.48 7.13
C MET A 1 -1.24 0.25 6.25
N PRO A 2 -2.41 -0.33 5.94
CA PRO A 2 -2.51 -1.49 5.06
C PRO A 2 -2.06 -1.13 3.63
N ARG A 3 -1.41 -2.09 2.97
CA ARG A 3 -1.02 -1.99 1.57
C ARG A 3 -1.71 -3.09 0.79
N ILE A 4 -2.38 -2.70 -0.27
CA ILE A 4 -3.20 -3.56 -1.10
C ILE A 4 -2.66 -3.64 -2.53
N VAL A 5 -2.99 -4.71 -3.23
CA VAL A 5 -2.69 -4.86 -4.66
C VAL A 5 -3.82 -4.24 -5.46
N VAL A 6 -3.50 -3.39 -6.41
CA VAL A 6 -4.47 -2.73 -7.29
C VAL A 6 -4.04 -2.79 -8.75
N ALA A 7 -5.00 -2.68 -9.65
CA ALA A 7 -4.77 -2.51 -11.07
C ALA A 7 -5.93 -1.73 -11.72
N ALA A 8 -5.72 -1.20 -12.93
CA ALA A 8 -6.82 -0.68 -13.73
C ALA A 8 -7.76 -1.83 -14.15
N PRO A 9 -9.08 -1.59 -14.24
CA PRO A 9 -10.04 -2.61 -14.70
C PRO A 9 -9.69 -3.21 -16.07
N SER A 10 -9.12 -2.40 -16.97
CA SER A 10 -8.69 -2.83 -18.31
C SER A 10 -7.60 -3.88 -18.28
N LEU A 11 -6.80 -3.96 -17.21
CA LEU A 11 -5.71 -4.92 -17.10
C LEU A 11 -6.20 -6.33 -16.73
N VAL A 12 -7.33 -6.42 -16.02
CA VAL A 12 -7.83 -7.69 -15.47
C VAL A 12 -8.99 -8.29 -16.25
N GLN A 13 -9.48 -7.61 -17.30
CA GLN A 13 -10.49 -8.02 -18.26
C GLN A 13 -11.32 -9.25 -17.86
N ALA A 14 -12.38 -9.06 -17.09
CA ALA A 14 -13.39 -10.04 -16.71
C ALA A 14 -12.91 -11.23 -15.86
N THR A 15 -11.64 -11.35 -15.50
CA THR A 15 -11.14 -12.42 -14.63
C THR A 15 -10.78 -11.85 -13.26
N ALA A 16 -11.48 -12.30 -12.24
CA ALA A 16 -11.14 -11.95 -10.87
C ALA A 16 -9.78 -12.58 -10.50
N ILE A 17 -8.81 -11.73 -10.15
CA ILE A 17 -7.50 -12.19 -9.65
C ILE A 17 -7.61 -12.32 -8.12
N SER A 18 -7.80 -13.54 -7.66
CA SER A 18 -8.01 -13.86 -6.24
C SER A 18 -6.86 -14.61 -5.58
N THR A 19 -5.98 -15.21 -6.39
CA THR A 19 -4.83 -15.96 -5.87
C THR A 19 -3.49 -15.31 -6.28
N PRO A 20 -2.46 -15.41 -5.43
CA PRO A 20 -1.13 -14.89 -5.75
C PRO A 20 -0.56 -15.43 -7.07
N ASP A 21 -0.76 -16.72 -7.38
CA ASP A 21 -0.25 -17.33 -8.61
C ASP A 21 -0.86 -16.68 -9.86
N GLN A 22 -2.15 -16.35 -9.84
CA GLN A 22 -2.80 -15.62 -10.93
C GLN A 22 -2.21 -14.22 -11.11
N ALA A 23 -1.87 -13.55 -10.01
CA ALA A 23 -1.31 -12.21 -10.03
C ALA A 23 0.14 -12.19 -10.53
N GLN A 24 0.89 -13.28 -10.39
CA GLN A 24 2.28 -13.36 -10.82
C GLN A 24 2.45 -13.11 -12.32
N ALA A 25 1.48 -13.54 -13.14
CA ALA A 25 1.52 -13.39 -14.60
C ALA A 25 1.20 -11.96 -15.09
N LEU A 26 0.71 -11.09 -14.23
CA LEU A 26 0.39 -9.71 -14.60
C LEU A 26 1.65 -8.89 -14.87
N PRO A 27 1.58 -7.84 -15.70
CA PRO A 27 2.60 -6.80 -15.68
C PRO A 27 2.57 -6.06 -14.34
N TRP A 28 3.75 -5.73 -13.82
CA TRP A 28 3.89 -5.10 -12.52
C TRP A 28 4.55 -3.72 -12.59
N ILE A 29 4.22 -2.90 -11.61
CA ILE A 29 4.86 -1.63 -11.31
C ILE A 29 5.41 -1.73 -9.90
N SER A 30 6.72 -1.45 -9.71
CA SER A 30 7.35 -1.55 -8.41
C SER A 30 7.66 -0.20 -7.81
N LEU A 31 7.35 -0.07 -6.53
CA LEU A 31 7.84 1.00 -5.68
C LEU A 31 9.16 0.56 -5.05
N VAL A 32 10.28 0.98 -5.64
CA VAL A 32 11.62 0.45 -5.35
C VAL A 32 12.07 0.59 -3.90
N THR A 33 11.46 1.51 -3.16
CA THR A 33 11.72 1.70 -1.73
C THR A 33 11.28 0.50 -0.88
N TYR A 34 10.30 -0.29 -1.35
CA TYR A 34 9.70 -1.36 -0.57
C TYR A 34 9.79 -2.73 -1.22
N TYR A 35 9.77 -2.82 -2.54
CA TYR A 35 9.87 -4.07 -3.29
C TYR A 35 10.35 -3.79 -4.71
N ARG A 36 11.09 -4.72 -5.27
CA ARG A 36 11.56 -4.65 -6.67
C ARG A 36 11.02 -5.84 -7.47
N GLU A 37 11.61 -6.98 -7.31
CA GLU A 37 11.29 -8.21 -8.04
C GLU A 37 10.61 -9.27 -7.16
N ARG A 38 10.57 -9.03 -5.84
CA ARG A 38 9.95 -9.94 -4.86
C ARG A 38 8.96 -9.19 -4.00
N LEU A 39 7.72 -9.64 -4.02
CA LEU A 39 6.62 -9.06 -3.29
C LEU A 39 6.13 -10.06 -2.23
N LEU A 40 6.27 -9.70 -0.97
CA LEU A 40 5.74 -10.47 0.14
C LEU A 40 4.28 -10.08 0.40
N LEU A 41 3.40 -11.08 0.45
CA LEU A 41 1.99 -10.92 0.83
C LEU A 41 1.68 -11.83 2.01
N HIS A 42 0.70 -11.43 2.81
CA HIS A 42 0.16 -12.23 3.92
C HIS A 42 -1.36 -12.30 3.80
N ASP A 43 -1.92 -13.44 4.11
CA ASP A 43 -3.37 -13.59 4.25
C ASP A 43 -3.84 -13.24 5.68
N ALA A 44 -5.16 -13.35 5.90
CA ALA A 44 -5.78 -13.10 7.21
C ALA A 44 -5.32 -14.08 8.31
N GLN A 45 -4.82 -15.25 7.94
CA GLN A 45 -4.28 -16.27 8.85
C GLN A 45 -2.78 -16.10 9.10
N GLY A 46 -2.15 -15.08 8.51
CA GLY A 46 -0.72 -14.82 8.63
C GLY A 46 0.16 -15.70 7.76
N ARG A 47 -0.40 -16.51 6.85
CA ARG A 47 0.39 -17.28 5.89
C ARG A 47 1.06 -16.33 4.92
N ALA A 48 2.35 -16.51 4.73
CA ALA A 48 3.15 -15.69 3.83
C ALA A 48 3.25 -16.32 2.44
N HIS A 49 3.15 -15.51 1.40
CA HIS A 49 3.41 -15.90 0.03
C HIS A 49 4.31 -14.86 -0.64
N THR A 50 5.36 -15.31 -1.31
CA THR A 50 6.29 -14.42 -2.03
C THR A 50 6.08 -14.57 -3.52
N LEU A 51 5.62 -13.51 -4.16
CA LEU A 51 5.53 -13.40 -5.61
C LEU A 51 6.87 -12.98 -6.20
N SER A 52 7.31 -13.66 -7.25
CA SER A 52 8.39 -13.17 -8.12
C SER A 52 7.76 -12.41 -9.27
N ILE A 53 8.08 -11.14 -9.39
CA ILE A 53 7.50 -10.23 -10.37
C ILE A 53 8.57 -9.66 -11.30
N SER A 54 8.18 -9.32 -12.52
CA SER A 54 9.04 -8.62 -13.49
C SER A 54 8.44 -7.24 -13.78
N PRO A 55 8.89 -6.19 -13.07
CA PRO A 55 8.30 -4.88 -13.23
C PRO A 55 8.59 -4.24 -14.58
N ARG A 56 7.56 -3.68 -15.22
CA ARG A 56 7.70 -2.83 -16.43
C ARG A 56 8.11 -1.40 -16.08
N LEU A 57 7.78 -0.96 -14.87
CA LEU A 57 8.12 0.37 -14.36
C LEU A 57 8.62 0.25 -12.93
N LEU A 58 9.71 0.96 -12.66
CA LEU A 58 10.31 1.11 -11.34
C LEU A 58 10.27 2.60 -10.96
N SER A 59 9.75 2.94 -9.80
CA SER A 59 9.71 4.31 -9.28
C SER A 59 9.91 4.32 -7.77
N ASP A 60 10.49 5.36 -7.26
CA ASP A 60 10.57 5.68 -5.83
C ASP A 60 9.42 6.59 -5.36
N ASN A 61 8.60 7.06 -6.30
CA ASN A 61 7.49 7.96 -6.04
C ASN A 61 6.15 7.21 -6.08
N LEU A 62 5.46 7.19 -4.93
CA LEU A 62 4.19 6.49 -4.75
C LEU A 62 3.07 7.04 -5.67
N PHE A 63 3.06 8.35 -5.93
CA PHE A 63 2.06 8.97 -6.82
C PHE A 63 2.29 8.60 -8.29
N VAL A 64 3.54 8.44 -8.71
CA VAL A 64 3.88 7.94 -10.06
C VAL A 64 3.38 6.50 -10.21
N VAL A 65 3.59 5.65 -9.20
CA VAL A 65 3.08 4.27 -9.19
C VAL A 65 1.55 4.24 -9.29
N GLN A 66 0.85 5.10 -8.54
CA GLN A 66 -0.61 5.22 -8.62
C GLN A 66 -1.07 5.62 -10.04
N GLN A 67 -0.48 6.67 -10.63
CA GLN A 67 -0.87 7.13 -11.97
C GLN A 67 -0.58 6.07 -13.03
N ALA A 68 0.56 5.38 -12.95
CA ALA A 68 0.89 4.30 -13.87
C ALA A 68 -0.09 3.13 -13.77
N ALA A 69 -0.50 2.76 -12.55
CA ALA A 69 -1.52 1.74 -12.33
C ALA A 69 -2.88 2.16 -12.93
N ARG A 70 -3.31 3.42 -12.74
CA ARG A 70 -4.52 3.98 -13.36
C ARG A 70 -4.46 3.96 -14.89
N ALA A 71 -3.30 4.21 -15.46
CA ALA A 71 -3.07 4.15 -16.90
C ALA A 71 -3.02 2.71 -17.46
N GLY A 72 -3.16 1.68 -16.61
CA GLY A 72 -3.16 0.28 -17.03
C GLY A 72 -1.79 -0.30 -17.35
N LEU A 73 -0.68 0.35 -16.90
CA LEU A 73 0.67 -0.16 -17.17
C LEU A 73 0.97 -1.46 -16.43
N GLY A 74 0.32 -1.71 -15.30
CA GLY A 74 0.55 -2.90 -14.51
C GLY A 74 -0.21 -2.89 -13.17
N ALA A 75 -0.13 -4.00 -12.46
CA ALA A 75 -0.55 -4.10 -11.07
C ALA A 75 0.50 -3.47 -10.15
N ALA A 76 0.06 -2.92 -9.02
CA ALA A 76 0.93 -2.27 -8.06
C ALA A 76 0.47 -2.53 -6.62
N VAL A 77 1.42 -2.51 -5.68
CA VAL A 77 1.12 -2.46 -4.25
C VAL A 77 1.20 -1.02 -3.78
N VAL A 78 0.10 -0.53 -3.26
CA VAL A 78 -0.04 0.85 -2.78
C VAL A 78 -0.73 0.90 -1.42
N SER A 79 -0.56 2.00 -0.71
CA SER A 79 -1.30 2.23 0.53
C SER A 79 -2.78 2.44 0.24
N ALA A 80 -3.66 1.76 0.98
CA ALA A 80 -5.11 1.79 0.73
C ALA A 80 -5.70 3.21 0.76
N TRP A 81 -5.20 4.10 1.63
CA TRP A 81 -5.66 5.48 1.72
C TRP A 81 -5.43 6.28 0.42
N LEU A 82 -4.33 6.00 -0.29
CA LEU A 82 -3.97 6.73 -1.51
C LEU A 82 -4.96 6.46 -2.64
N VAL A 83 -5.49 5.26 -2.71
CA VAL A 83 -6.34 4.79 -3.82
C VAL A 83 -7.81 4.66 -3.43
N ALA A 84 -8.20 5.11 -2.25
CA ALA A 84 -9.57 4.99 -1.75
C ALA A 84 -10.59 5.62 -2.72
N GLU A 85 -10.28 6.80 -3.26
CA GLU A 85 -11.12 7.48 -4.24
C GLU A 85 -11.11 6.77 -5.60
N ASP A 86 -9.97 6.25 -6.03
CA ASP A 86 -9.86 5.51 -7.30
C ASP A 86 -10.67 4.21 -7.28
N LEU A 87 -10.67 3.53 -6.13
CA LEU A 87 -11.50 2.33 -5.91
C LEU A 87 -12.99 2.69 -5.91
N ALA A 88 -13.38 3.76 -5.19
CA ALA A 88 -14.76 4.20 -5.12
C ALA A 88 -15.32 4.63 -6.50
N GLN A 89 -14.48 5.20 -7.34
CA GLN A 89 -14.84 5.64 -8.70
C GLN A 89 -14.60 4.57 -9.78
N GLY A 90 -14.14 3.37 -9.40
CA GLY A 90 -13.88 2.29 -10.34
C GLY A 90 -12.71 2.54 -11.30
N ARG A 91 -11.85 3.53 -11.04
CA ARG A 91 -10.61 3.77 -11.81
C ARG A 91 -9.55 2.71 -11.55
N LEU A 92 -9.55 2.17 -10.34
CA LEU A 92 -8.76 1.01 -9.93
C LEU A 92 -9.67 -0.05 -9.33
N VAL A 93 -9.24 -1.30 -9.40
CA VAL A 93 -9.85 -2.43 -8.70
C VAL A 93 -8.82 -3.06 -7.78
N GLN A 94 -9.28 -3.51 -6.62
CA GLN A 94 -8.44 -4.27 -5.71
C GLN A 94 -8.32 -5.69 -6.21
N LEU A 95 -7.10 -6.17 -6.32
CA LEU A 95 -6.76 -7.56 -6.57
C LEU A 95 -6.41 -8.23 -5.24
N LEU A 96 -6.52 -9.56 -5.21
CA LEU A 96 -6.14 -10.37 -4.03
C LEU A 96 -6.77 -9.84 -2.74
N PRO A 97 -8.10 -9.79 -2.62
CA PRO A 97 -8.77 -9.13 -1.49
C PRO A 97 -8.40 -9.73 -0.13
N ASP A 98 -8.05 -11.02 -0.11
CA ASP A 98 -7.65 -11.76 1.10
C ASP A 98 -6.16 -11.64 1.42
N TRP A 99 -5.38 -10.92 0.59
CA TRP A 99 -3.94 -10.78 0.71
C TRP A 99 -3.52 -9.32 0.84
N GLN A 100 -2.57 -9.05 1.71
CA GLN A 100 -2.03 -7.72 1.93
C GLN A 100 -0.51 -7.77 2.01
N ALA A 101 0.16 -6.74 1.50
CA ALA A 101 1.57 -6.55 1.76
C ALA A 101 1.79 -6.04 3.21
N PRO A 102 2.96 -6.28 3.81
CA PRO A 102 3.26 -5.82 5.17
C PRO A 102 2.91 -4.35 5.37
N ALA A 103 2.20 -4.05 6.44
CA ALA A 103 1.78 -2.68 6.75
C ALA A 103 3.00 -1.79 7.06
N LEU A 104 2.91 -0.52 6.66
CA LEU A 104 3.96 0.45 6.96
C LEU A 104 3.64 1.19 8.27
N PRO A 105 4.57 1.19 9.23
CA PRO A 105 4.44 2.03 10.42
C PRO A 105 4.62 3.51 10.07
N VAL A 106 3.95 4.37 10.80
CA VAL A 106 4.14 5.83 10.74
C VAL A 106 4.79 6.27 12.04
N HIS A 107 5.90 6.96 11.93
CA HIS A 107 6.67 7.43 13.07
C HIS A 107 6.80 8.94 13.07
N VAL A 108 6.64 9.56 14.24
CA VAL A 108 7.06 10.95 14.48
C VAL A 108 8.45 10.90 15.08
N VAL A 109 9.42 11.50 14.38
CA VAL A 109 10.82 11.55 14.81
C VAL A 109 11.13 12.99 15.23
N PHE A 110 11.73 13.14 16.41
CA PHE A 110 12.16 14.43 16.94
C PHE A 110 13.46 14.27 17.76
N PRO A 111 14.29 15.33 17.87
CA PRO A 111 15.51 15.29 18.65
C PRO A 111 15.25 14.92 20.11
N ALA A 112 16.11 14.09 20.69
CA ALA A 112 16.04 13.79 22.11
C ALA A 112 16.39 15.08 22.91
N ALA A 113 15.45 15.53 23.73
CA ALA A 113 15.66 16.66 24.60
C ALA A 113 15.20 16.32 26.03
N ARG A 114 15.91 16.87 27.03
CA ARG A 114 15.54 16.69 28.45
C ARG A 114 14.12 17.16 28.76
N GLN A 115 13.65 18.20 28.05
CA GLN A 115 12.29 18.69 28.12
C GLN A 115 11.75 18.91 26.70
N GLN A 116 10.61 18.30 26.40
CA GLN A 116 9.92 18.55 25.15
C GLN A 116 9.18 19.89 25.22
N PRO A 117 9.36 20.79 24.24
CA PRO A 117 8.59 22.02 24.16
C PRO A 117 7.07 21.72 24.18
N PRO A 118 6.26 22.52 24.88
CA PRO A 118 4.80 22.31 24.96
C PRO A 118 4.13 22.20 23.59
N ARG A 119 4.58 22.99 22.61
CA ARG A 119 4.10 22.96 21.21
C ARG A 119 4.34 21.61 20.53
N LEU A 120 5.48 20.96 20.79
CA LEU A 120 5.79 19.63 20.24
C LEU A 120 4.87 18.58 20.87
N ARG A 121 4.65 18.64 22.17
CA ARG A 121 3.73 17.74 22.88
C ARG A 121 2.31 17.91 22.35
N ALA A 122 1.81 19.13 22.22
CA ALA A 122 0.49 19.41 21.66
C ALA A 122 0.34 18.86 20.22
N PHE A 123 1.38 19.01 19.39
CA PHE A 123 1.38 18.44 18.03
C PHE A 123 1.31 16.90 18.05
N ILE A 124 2.13 16.26 18.88
CA ILE A 124 2.13 14.78 19.00
C ILE A 124 0.75 14.29 19.48
N ASP A 125 0.15 14.95 20.46
CA ASP A 125 -1.15 14.58 21.00
C ASP A 125 -2.27 14.77 19.96
N ALA A 126 -2.24 15.86 19.20
CA ALA A 126 -3.15 16.10 18.09
C ALA A 126 -3.00 15.01 16.98
N MET A 127 -1.76 14.65 16.62
CA MET A 127 -1.51 13.60 15.65
C MET A 127 -1.99 12.23 16.14
N LYS A 128 -1.75 11.89 17.41
CA LYS A 128 -2.25 10.64 18.01
C LYS A 128 -3.77 10.56 18.02
N ALA A 129 -4.45 11.68 18.21
CA ALA A 129 -5.92 11.75 18.17
C ALA A 129 -6.47 11.66 16.74
N ALA A 130 -5.82 12.31 15.78
CA ALA A 130 -6.30 12.39 14.40
C ALA A 130 -5.98 11.14 13.57
N LEU A 131 -4.76 10.56 13.70
CA LEU A 131 -4.30 9.46 12.85
C LEU A 131 -5.22 8.23 12.85
N PRO A 132 -5.76 7.75 14.00
CA PRO A 132 -6.67 6.61 14.01
C PRO A 132 -7.98 6.82 13.23
N GLN A 133 -8.37 8.09 13.02
CA GLN A 133 -9.58 8.46 12.30
C GLN A 133 -9.37 8.52 10.78
N LEU A 134 -8.12 8.54 10.32
CA LEU A 134 -7.83 8.55 8.90
C LEU A 134 -8.10 7.17 8.29
N HIS A 135 -8.74 7.18 7.12
CA HIS A 135 -9.07 5.96 6.39
C HIS A 135 -7.83 5.08 6.17
N GLY A 136 -7.94 3.80 6.54
CA GLY A 136 -6.84 2.84 6.39
C GLY A 136 -5.74 2.90 7.46
N MET A 137 -5.89 3.71 8.52
CA MET A 137 -4.99 3.68 9.66
C MET A 137 -5.46 2.62 10.68
N ARG A 138 -4.52 1.83 11.18
CA ARG A 138 -4.75 0.92 12.30
C ARG A 138 -3.81 1.30 13.44
N PRO A 139 -4.23 1.20 14.70
CA PRO A 139 -3.34 1.37 15.83
C PRO A 139 -2.14 0.42 15.69
N ALA A 140 -0.95 0.88 16.10
CA ALA A 140 0.20 -0.01 16.20
C ALA A 140 -0.11 -1.12 17.22
N PRO A 141 0.27 -2.38 16.98
CA PRO A 141 0.26 -3.39 18.02
C PRO A 141 1.16 -2.92 19.17
N ARG A 142 0.68 -3.09 20.39
CA ARG A 142 1.44 -2.77 21.62
C ARG A 142 2.60 -3.72 21.80
#